data_67db9eab113ab2926afb03ef68584a37
#
_entry.id   67db9eab113ab2926afb03ef68584a37
#
_cell.length_a   1.000
_cell.length_b   1.000
_cell.length_c   1.000
_cell.angle_alpha   90.00
_cell.angle_beta   90.00
_cell.angle_gamma   90.00
#
_symmetry.space_group_name_H-M   'P 1'
#
loop_
_entity.id
_entity.type
_entity.pdbx_description
1 polymer ?
#
loop_
_entity_poly.entity_id
_entity_poly.type
_entity_poly.pdbx_seq_one_letter_code
_entity_poly.pdbx_strand_id
1 'polypeptide(L)'
;MKFVIIQCVKAYHHELEQIFKSIRINAYSEMDVEGFMEQADGNTDFSNWFGSRKNPYNYMVSFSFLAEDKANELLERVDEFNKSIESMSPMKAYIVGVEKFV
;
A
#
# COMPACT_ATOMS: atom_id res chain seq x y z
N MET A 1 -4.52 -18.02 -4.36
CA MET A 1 -3.49 -17.17 -3.74
C MET A 1 -3.46 -15.80 -4.40
N LYS A 2 -3.40 -14.78 -3.59
CA LYS A 2 -3.32 -13.41 -4.06
C LYS A 2 -2.05 -12.75 -3.57
N PHE A 3 -1.51 -11.87 -4.39
CA PHE A 3 -0.38 -11.04 -4.02
C PHE A 3 -0.92 -9.64 -3.71
N VAL A 4 -0.71 -9.19 -2.47
CA VAL A 4 -1.21 -7.88 -2.04
C VAL A 4 -0.02 -6.96 -1.84
N ILE A 5 -0.10 -5.78 -2.44
CA ILE A 5 0.92 -4.73 -2.33
C ILE A 5 0.26 -3.52 -1.71
N ILE A 6 0.88 -2.97 -0.68
CA ILE A 6 0.41 -1.74 -0.05
C ILE A 6 1.51 -0.70 -0.11
N GLN A 7 1.18 0.47 -0.63
CA GLN A 7 2.06 1.63 -0.65
C GLN A 7 1.62 2.60 0.43
N CYS A 8 2.54 3.09 1.20
CA CYS A 8 2.21 3.89 2.36
C CYS A 8 3.36 4.86 2.66
N VAL A 9 3.04 6.05 3.11
CA VAL A 9 4.08 6.93 3.66
C VAL A 9 4.57 6.33 4.98
N LYS A 10 5.84 6.51 5.28
CA LYS A 10 6.42 5.95 6.52
C LYS A 10 5.72 6.43 7.79
N ALA A 11 5.12 7.61 7.74
CA ALA A 11 4.38 8.14 8.88
C ALA A 11 3.24 7.22 9.34
N TYR A 12 2.71 6.39 8.43
CA TYR A 12 1.62 5.47 8.75
C TYR A 12 2.08 4.03 8.97
N HIS A 13 3.38 3.80 9.13
CA HIS A 13 3.92 2.45 9.31
C HIS A 13 3.30 1.74 10.52
N HIS A 14 3.20 2.45 11.64
CA HIS A 14 2.61 1.88 12.85
C HIS A 14 1.15 1.48 12.63
N GLU A 15 0.38 2.33 11.97
CA GLU A 15 -1.02 2.06 11.69
C GLU A 15 -1.18 0.85 10.77
N LEU A 16 -0.30 0.71 9.79
CA LEU A 16 -0.32 -0.45 8.90
C LEU A 16 0.02 -1.73 9.67
N GLU A 17 1.00 -1.69 10.57
CA GLU A 17 1.30 -2.83 11.43
C GLU A 17 0.10 -3.23 12.28
N GLN A 18 -0.63 -2.25 12.81
CA GLN A 18 -1.83 -2.53 13.59
C GLN A 18 -2.92 -3.19 12.74
N ILE A 19 -3.06 -2.77 11.49
CA ILE A 19 -3.99 -3.41 10.55
C ILE A 19 -3.60 -4.87 10.36
N PHE A 20 -2.34 -5.16 10.06
CA PHE A 20 -1.88 -6.53 9.88
C PHE A 20 -2.15 -7.40 11.12
N LYS A 21 -1.86 -6.88 12.30
CA LYS A 21 -2.10 -7.60 13.55
C LYS A 21 -3.57 -7.86 13.79
N SER A 22 -4.42 -6.88 13.51
CA SER A 22 -5.86 -6.98 13.76
C SER A 22 -6.53 -8.09 12.97
N ILE A 23 -6.02 -8.41 11.80
CA ILE A 23 -6.56 -9.46 10.94
C ILE A 23 -5.64 -10.68 10.84
N ARG A 24 -4.66 -10.75 11.75
CA ARG A 24 -3.77 -11.91 11.91
C ARG A 24 -2.92 -12.24 10.69
N ILE A 25 -2.44 -11.22 10.02
CA ILE A 25 -1.44 -11.41 8.97
C ILE A 25 -0.08 -11.42 9.66
N ASN A 26 0.55 -12.57 9.70
CA ASN A 26 1.79 -12.78 10.46
C ASN A 26 3.05 -12.76 9.60
N ALA A 27 2.90 -12.80 8.28
CA ALA A 27 4.03 -12.84 7.36
C ALA A 27 3.84 -11.84 6.24
N TYR A 28 4.70 -10.86 6.20
CA TYR A 28 4.72 -9.84 5.17
C TYR A 28 6.13 -9.29 5.06
N SER A 29 6.44 -8.70 3.92
CA SER A 29 7.74 -8.08 3.67
C SER A 29 7.54 -6.58 3.48
N GLU A 30 8.56 -5.82 3.83
CA GLU A 30 8.52 -4.37 3.68
C GLU A 30 9.82 -3.89 3.08
N MET A 31 9.75 -2.82 2.32
CA MET A 31 10.93 -2.15 1.80
C MET A 31 10.66 -0.66 1.67
N ASP A 32 11.73 0.12 1.81
CA ASP A 32 11.66 1.54 1.52
C ASP A 32 11.75 1.72 0.00
N VAL A 33 11.01 2.67 -0.53
CA VAL A 33 11.02 2.96 -1.97
C VAL A 33 11.17 4.46 -2.18
N GLU A 34 11.82 4.79 -3.30
CA GLU A 34 11.88 6.17 -3.78
C GLU A 34 10.92 6.28 -4.96
N GLY A 35 10.01 7.22 -4.87
CA GLY A 35 9.10 7.49 -5.97
C GLY A 35 9.66 8.61 -6.84
N PHE A 36 9.63 8.41 -8.13
CA PHE A 36 10.07 9.41 -9.09
C PHE A 36 8.89 9.81 -9.95
N MET A 37 8.76 11.12 -10.17
CA MET A 37 7.69 11.64 -10.98
C MET A 37 8.27 12.70 -11.92
N GLU A 38 8.17 12.42 -13.21
CA GLU A 38 8.50 13.43 -14.22
C GLU A 38 7.23 14.04 -14.75
N GLN A 39 7.19 15.36 -14.74
CA GLN A 39 6.11 16.11 -15.37
C GLN A 39 6.47 16.39 -16.83
N ALA A 40 6.62 15.35 -17.61
CA ALA A 40 7.02 15.53 -18.98
C ALA A 40 5.98 16.33 -19.76
N ASP A 41 4.74 15.94 -19.75
CA ASP A 41 3.72 16.54 -20.60
C ASP A 41 2.47 16.99 -19.86
N GLY A 42 2.49 16.94 -18.54
CA GLY A 42 1.32 17.26 -17.74
C GLY A 42 0.17 16.28 -17.90
N ASN A 43 0.35 15.23 -18.68
CA ASN A 43 -0.71 14.28 -18.99
C ASN A 43 -0.72 13.05 -18.11
N THR A 44 0.38 12.79 -17.39
CA THR A 44 0.47 11.63 -16.51
C THR A 44 0.48 12.11 -15.08
N ASP A 45 -0.52 11.70 -14.34
CA ASP A 45 -0.63 12.04 -12.93
C ASP A 45 -0.24 10.84 -12.08
N PHE A 46 0.95 10.90 -11.51
CA PHE A 46 1.44 9.85 -10.62
C PHE A 46 1.13 10.13 -9.15
N SER A 47 0.38 11.18 -8.85
CA SER A 47 0.04 11.51 -7.47
C SER A 47 -0.73 10.38 -6.79
N ASN A 48 -1.55 9.65 -7.55
CA ASN A 48 -2.26 8.48 -7.04
C ASN A 48 -1.33 7.31 -6.74
N TRP A 49 -0.18 7.26 -7.38
CA TRP A 49 0.77 6.18 -7.18
C TRP A 49 1.67 6.44 -5.98
N PHE A 50 2.21 7.67 -5.88
CA PHE A 50 3.17 8.01 -4.83
C PHE A 50 2.63 8.94 -3.74
N GLY A 51 1.38 9.35 -3.83
CA GLY A 51 0.80 10.27 -2.86
C GLY A 51 1.25 11.71 -3.08
N SER A 52 2.12 12.22 -2.23
CA SER A 52 2.56 13.61 -2.29
C SER A 52 3.86 13.79 -3.08
N ARG A 53 3.93 14.87 -3.85
CA ARG A 53 5.14 15.26 -4.55
C ARG A 53 6.25 15.78 -3.64
N LYS A 54 5.88 16.23 -2.44
CA LYS A 54 6.81 16.98 -1.58
C LYS A 54 7.85 16.13 -0.90
N ASN A 55 7.59 14.83 -0.75
CA ASN A 55 8.51 13.93 -0.05
C ASN A 55 8.59 12.57 -0.75
N PRO A 56 9.22 12.53 -1.94
CA PRO A 56 9.31 11.27 -2.70
C PRO A 56 10.12 10.18 -2.00
N TYR A 57 10.87 10.52 -0.96
CA TYR A 57 11.75 9.58 -0.27
C TYR A 57 11.14 8.95 0.98
N ASN A 58 9.91 9.32 1.35
CA ASN A 58 9.30 8.87 2.59
C ASN A 58 8.21 7.82 2.39
N TYR A 59 8.40 6.95 1.40
CA TYR A 59 7.44 5.90 1.08
C TYR A 59 8.00 4.53 1.42
N MET A 60 7.07 3.62 1.66
CA MET A 60 7.39 2.21 1.84
C MET A 60 6.37 1.37 1.09
N VAL A 61 6.77 0.15 0.77
CA VAL A 61 5.90 -0.85 0.17
C VAL A 61 5.92 -2.06 1.09
N SER A 62 4.73 -2.54 1.43
CA SER A 62 4.57 -3.80 2.14
C SER A 62 3.88 -4.78 1.22
N PHE A 63 4.26 -6.04 1.24
CA PHE A 63 3.59 -7.04 0.43
C PHE A 63 3.48 -8.37 1.15
N SER A 64 2.48 -9.14 0.75
CA SER A 64 2.22 -10.46 1.32
C SER A 64 1.47 -11.32 0.32
N PHE A 65 1.58 -12.63 0.47
CA PHE A 65 0.81 -13.59 -0.30
C PHE A 65 -0.28 -14.14 0.60
N LEU A 66 -1.54 -13.98 0.20
CA LEU A 66 -2.68 -14.26 1.06
C LEU A 66 -3.74 -15.05 0.32
N ALA A 67 -4.56 -15.78 1.07
CA ALA A 67 -5.80 -16.33 0.55
C ALA A 67 -6.73 -15.17 0.17
N GLU A 68 -7.64 -15.41 -0.76
CA GLU A 68 -8.51 -14.37 -1.30
C GLU A 68 -9.34 -13.65 -0.25
N ASP A 69 -9.92 -14.39 0.69
CA ASP A 69 -10.73 -13.80 1.75
C ASP A 69 -9.91 -12.86 2.65
N LYS A 70 -8.70 -13.28 2.98
CA LYS A 70 -7.80 -12.47 3.79
C LYS A 70 -7.32 -11.23 3.03
N ALA A 71 -7.04 -11.38 1.75
CA ALA A 71 -6.66 -10.26 0.89
C ALA A 71 -7.78 -9.22 0.83
N ASN A 72 -9.02 -9.66 0.67
CA ASN A 72 -10.17 -8.75 0.64
C ASN A 72 -10.37 -8.05 1.99
N GLU A 73 -10.21 -8.78 3.09
CA GLU A 73 -10.30 -8.20 4.43
C GLU A 73 -9.24 -7.11 4.62
N LEU A 74 -8.02 -7.36 4.15
CA LEU A 74 -6.94 -6.38 4.24
C LEU A 74 -7.27 -5.10 3.49
N LEU A 75 -7.79 -5.21 2.27
CA LEU A 75 -8.18 -4.03 1.50
C LEU A 75 -9.31 -3.26 2.18
N GLU A 76 -10.27 -3.95 2.78
CA GLU A 76 -11.34 -3.29 3.52
C GLU A 76 -10.79 -2.50 4.70
N ARG A 77 -9.85 -3.05 5.43
CA ARG A 77 -9.24 -2.35 6.57
C ARG A 77 -8.44 -1.13 6.13
N VAL A 78 -7.70 -1.25 5.02
CA VAL A 78 -6.97 -0.11 4.46
C VAL A 78 -7.94 0.99 4.03
N ASP A 79 -9.04 0.62 3.37
CA ASP A 79 -10.06 1.57 2.95
C ASP A 79 -10.69 2.28 4.15
N GLU A 80 -11.04 1.54 5.19
CA GLU A 80 -11.57 2.12 6.43
C GLU A 80 -10.60 3.11 7.06
N PHE A 81 -9.32 2.75 7.10
CA PHE A 81 -8.30 3.64 7.62
C PHE A 81 -8.23 4.93 6.80
N ASN A 82 -8.20 4.82 5.48
CA ASN A 82 -8.15 5.97 4.59
C ASN A 82 -9.35 6.90 4.79
N LYS A 83 -10.53 6.33 5.05
CA LYS A 83 -11.74 7.12 5.31
C LYS A 83 -11.72 7.79 6.67
N SER A 84 -10.99 7.24 7.63
CA SER A 84 -10.90 7.78 8.98
C SER A 84 -9.93 8.95 9.10
N ILE A 85 -9.10 9.16 8.08
CA ILE A 85 -8.10 10.23 8.08
C ILE A 85 -8.35 11.16 6.90
N GLU A 86 -8.00 12.43 7.09
CA GLU A 86 -8.00 13.39 6.00
C GLU A 86 -6.53 13.60 5.60
N SER A 87 -6.02 12.70 4.79
CA SER A 87 -4.62 12.74 4.38
C SER A 87 -4.49 13.02 2.89
N MET A 88 -3.46 13.77 2.54
CA MET A 88 -3.06 13.97 1.15
C MET A 88 -2.36 12.73 0.59
N SER A 89 -2.01 11.79 1.46
CA SER A 89 -1.25 10.59 1.08
C SER A 89 -1.92 9.33 1.67
N PRO A 90 -3.10 8.96 1.17
CA PRO A 90 -3.76 7.74 1.64
C PRO A 90 -2.92 6.50 1.27
N MET A 91 -3.12 5.42 2.01
CA MET A 91 -2.52 4.14 1.65
C MET A 91 -3.14 3.66 0.34
N LYS A 92 -2.33 3.05 -0.51
CA LYS A 92 -2.80 2.42 -1.74
C LYS A 92 -2.56 0.92 -1.62
N ALA A 93 -3.58 0.13 -1.88
CA ALA A 93 -3.50 -1.32 -1.77
C ALA A 93 -4.05 -1.97 -3.04
N TYR A 94 -3.34 -2.98 -3.49
CA TYR A 94 -3.65 -3.67 -4.74
C TYR A 94 -3.65 -5.17 -4.52
N ILE A 95 -4.62 -5.87 -5.12
CA ILE A 95 -4.65 -7.33 -5.16
C ILE A 95 -4.31 -7.77 -6.58
N VAL A 96 -3.35 -8.67 -6.69
CA VAL A 96 -2.95 -9.26 -7.96
C VAL A 96 -3.07 -10.77 -7.85
N GLY A 97 -3.68 -11.39 -8.86
CA GLY A 97 -3.79 -12.85 -8.90
C GLY A 97 -2.44 -13.49 -9.22
N VAL A 98 -2.09 -14.53 -8.49
CA VAL A 98 -0.87 -15.31 -8.74
C VAL A 98 -1.25 -16.48 -9.63
N GLU A 99 -0.71 -16.52 -10.85
CA GLU A 99 -1.01 -17.61 -11.79
C GLU A 99 -0.22 -18.86 -11.51
N LYS A 100 1.07 -18.70 -11.20
CA LYS A 100 1.96 -19.83 -10.95
C LYS A 100 2.97 -19.48 -9.88
N PHE A 101 3.38 -20.48 -9.13
CA PHE A 101 4.47 -20.32 -8.16
C PHE A 101 5.19 -21.65 -7.96
N VAL A 102 6.34 -21.61 -7.39
CA VAL A 102 7.11 -22.81 -7.05
C VAL A 102 7.30 -22.92 -5.56
#